data_396b78709cad8354a693df5402d087bf
#
_entry.id   396b78709cad8354a693df5402d087bf
#
_cell.length_a   1.000
_cell.length_b   1.000
_cell.length_c   1.000
_cell.angle_alpha   90.00
_cell.angle_beta   90.00
_cell.angle_gamma   90.00
#
_symmetry.space_group_name_H-M   'P 1'
#
loop_
_entity.id
_entity.type
_entity.pdbx_description
1 polymer ?
#
loop_
_entity_poly.entity_id
_entity_poly.type
_entity_poly.pdbx_seq_one_letter_code
_entity_poly.pdbx_strand_id
1 'polypeptide(L)'
;LGYNATTIATITMAMSILQFPMLLLGGKLADTMNRKKIIVCCDMVTVISYIICGLLPLSGYSIALFYLAGVFATIEGPSYDALVADLSDSESREKAYSLQYLGMNLGLVLSPTIAGFLFENYLGLAFIITGIATFSSTLLIILFVKQLRVEKKKVSEYEEKRENEHVFKILWERRPILIYALVAGFGGLVYAQFNYL
;
A
#
# COMPACT_ATOMS: atom_id res chain seq x y z
N LEU A 1 -13.00 19.41 11.53
CA LEU A 1 -14.35 18.81 11.45
C LEU A 1 -14.98 18.52 12.82
N GLY A 2 -14.30 18.80 13.94
CA GLY A 2 -14.85 18.68 15.29
C GLY A 2 -15.16 17.27 15.78
N TYR A 3 -14.63 16.25 15.13
CA TYR A 3 -14.77 14.86 15.60
C TYR A 3 -13.94 14.64 16.86
N ASN A 4 -14.52 13.91 17.84
CA ASN A 4 -13.78 13.51 19.03
C ASN A 4 -12.82 12.34 18.73
N ALA A 5 -11.83 12.14 19.60
CA ALA A 5 -10.81 11.09 19.42
C ALA A 5 -11.43 9.69 19.28
N THR A 6 -12.51 9.40 19.99
CA THR A 6 -13.21 8.10 19.90
C THR A 6 -13.79 7.87 18.51
N THR A 7 -14.42 8.89 17.91
CA THR A 7 -14.98 8.79 16.56
C THR A 7 -13.86 8.53 15.52
N ILE A 8 -12.76 9.26 15.62
CA ILE A 8 -11.61 9.09 14.74
C ILE A 8 -11.05 7.66 14.88
N ALA A 9 -10.84 7.20 16.10
CA ALA A 9 -10.34 5.84 16.37
C ALA A 9 -11.29 4.77 15.81
N THR A 10 -12.60 4.93 15.96
CA THR A 10 -13.61 3.97 15.44
C THR A 10 -13.58 3.92 13.90
N ILE A 11 -13.50 5.08 13.25
CA ILE A 11 -13.41 5.15 11.78
C ILE A 11 -12.11 4.49 11.30
N THR A 12 -10.98 4.79 11.93
CA THR A 12 -9.69 4.19 11.58
C THR A 12 -9.69 2.68 11.78
N MET A 13 -10.27 2.17 12.87
CA MET A 13 -10.43 0.74 13.12
C MET A 13 -11.29 0.07 12.04
N ALA A 14 -12.43 0.65 11.69
CA ALA A 14 -13.30 0.12 10.63
C ALA A 14 -12.56 0.05 9.28
N MET A 15 -11.74 1.06 8.98
CA MET A 15 -10.92 1.07 7.77
C MET A 15 -9.82 0.03 7.77
N SER A 16 -9.15 -0.19 8.89
CA SER A 16 -8.15 -1.25 9.03
C SER A 16 -8.75 -2.64 8.78
N ILE A 17 -9.96 -2.88 9.25
CA ILE A 17 -10.72 -4.13 8.98
C ILE A 17 -11.02 -4.26 7.48
N LEU A 18 -11.39 -3.18 6.81
CA LEU A 18 -11.66 -3.18 5.37
C LEU A 18 -10.38 -3.39 4.53
N GLN A 19 -9.25 -2.85 4.96
CA GLN A 19 -7.97 -2.98 4.26
C GLN A 19 -7.49 -4.43 4.20
N PHE A 20 -7.80 -5.26 5.19
CA PHE A 20 -7.37 -6.66 5.21
C PHE A 20 -7.85 -7.46 3.98
N PRO A 21 -9.16 -7.53 3.65
CA PRO A 21 -9.61 -8.18 2.43
C PRO A 21 -9.10 -7.49 1.16
N MET A 22 -8.90 -6.16 1.18
CA MET A 22 -8.35 -5.44 0.03
C MET A 22 -6.89 -5.79 -0.25
N LEU A 23 -6.09 -6.04 0.77
CA LEU A 23 -4.72 -6.55 0.63
C LEU A 23 -4.70 -7.93 -0.07
N LEU A 24 -5.61 -8.84 0.33
CA LEU A 24 -5.73 -10.16 -0.31
C LEU A 24 -6.17 -10.05 -1.77
N LEU A 25 -7.12 -9.15 -2.07
CA LEU A 25 -7.53 -8.84 -3.44
C LEU A 25 -6.35 -8.28 -4.25
N GLY A 26 -5.57 -7.37 -3.69
CA GLY A 26 -4.37 -6.81 -4.30
C GLY A 26 -3.35 -7.89 -4.65
N GLY A 27 -3.08 -8.83 -3.75
CA GLY A 27 -2.22 -9.99 -4.01
C GLY A 27 -2.72 -10.82 -5.19
N LYS A 28 -4.01 -11.19 -5.18
CA LYS A 28 -4.61 -11.95 -6.29
C LYS A 28 -4.54 -11.20 -7.63
N LEU A 29 -4.79 -9.89 -7.62
CA LEU A 29 -4.68 -9.06 -8.82
C LEU A 29 -3.23 -9.00 -9.32
N ALA A 30 -2.24 -8.83 -8.43
CA ALA A 30 -0.82 -8.81 -8.76
C ALA A 30 -0.34 -10.11 -9.44
N ASP A 31 -0.97 -11.25 -9.10
CA ASP A 31 -0.64 -12.55 -9.68
C ASP A 31 -1.35 -12.82 -11.01
N THR A 32 -2.51 -12.21 -11.23
CA THR A 32 -3.37 -12.50 -12.40
C THR A 32 -3.35 -11.45 -13.48
N MET A 33 -3.03 -10.20 -13.13
CA MET A 33 -3.09 -9.05 -14.02
C MET A 33 -1.72 -8.40 -14.20
N ASN A 34 -1.63 -7.47 -15.16
CA ASN A 34 -0.42 -6.69 -15.38
C ASN A 34 -0.21 -5.70 -14.23
N ARG A 35 0.85 -5.91 -13.44
CA ARG A 35 1.20 -5.13 -12.24
C ARG A 35 1.27 -3.62 -12.51
N LYS A 36 1.92 -3.22 -13.61
CA LYS A 36 1.98 -1.81 -14.04
C LYS A 36 0.59 -1.19 -14.22
N LYS A 37 -0.35 -1.94 -14.81
CA LYS A 37 -1.72 -1.44 -15.00
C LYS A 37 -2.46 -1.28 -13.68
N ILE A 38 -2.27 -2.21 -12.74
CA ILE A 38 -2.88 -2.14 -11.41
C ILE A 38 -2.38 -0.88 -10.69
N ILE A 39 -1.07 -0.70 -10.64
CA ILE A 39 -0.45 0.47 -9.99
C ILE A 39 -0.98 1.76 -10.61
N VAL A 40 -0.92 1.90 -11.93
CA VAL A 40 -1.37 3.12 -12.60
C VAL A 40 -2.85 3.40 -12.35
N CYS A 41 -3.71 2.38 -12.38
CA CYS A 41 -5.15 2.56 -12.10
C CYS A 41 -5.41 2.98 -10.66
N CYS A 42 -4.76 2.34 -9.69
CA CYS A 42 -4.93 2.63 -8.26
C CYS A 42 -4.37 4.03 -7.92
N ASP A 43 -3.17 4.34 -8.41
CA ASP A 43 -2.54 5.66 -8.25
C ASP A 43 -3.41 6.77 -8.83
N MET A 44 -4.03 6.58 -10.00
CA MET A 44 -4.91 7.60 -10.58
C MET A 44 -6.10 7.90 -9.68
N VAL A 45 -6.73 6.90 -9.07
CA VAL A 45 -7.81 7.11 -8.10
C VAL A 45 -7.30 7.86 -6.87
N THR A 46 -6.13 7.49 -6.37
CA THR A 46 -5.47 8.13 -5.23
C THR A 46 -5.15 9.60 -5.52
N VAL A 47 -4.55 9.89 -6.68
CA VAL A 47 -4.23 11.25 -7.13
C VAL A 47 -5.48 12.11 -7.25
N ILE A 48 -6.52 11.61 -7.91
CA ILE A 48 -7.79 12.35 -8.06
C ILE A 48 -8.40 12.63 -6.69
N SER A 49 -8.40 11.65 -5.79
CA SER A 49 -8.93 11.80 -4.43
C SER A 49 -8.18 12.89 -3.65
N TYR A 50 -6.86 12.91 -3.70
CA TYR A 50 -6.06 13.93 -3.01
C TYR A 50 -6.19 15.32 -3.63
N ILE A 51 -6.24 15.43 -4.96
CA ILE A 51 -6.45 16.72 -5.62
C ILE A 51 -7.83 17.30 -5.25
N ILE A 52 -8.88 16.48 -5.25
CA ILE A 52 -10.20 16.93 -4.82
C ILE A 52 -10.18 17.38 -3.35
N CYS A 53 -9.55 16.62 -2.45
CA CYS A 53 -9.39 17.01 -1.04
C CYS A 53 -8.60 18.30 -0.85
N GLY A 54 -7.66 18.59 -1.75
CA GLY A 54 -6.85 19.81 -1.67
C GLY A 54 -7.52 21.05 -2.23
N LEU A 55 -8.40 20.89 -3.22
CA LEU A 55 -9.06 22.02 -3.91
C LEU A 55 -10.39 22.43 -3.27
N LEU A 56 -11.09 21.50 -2.62
CA LEU A 56 -12.39 21.74 -2.04
C LEU A 56 -12.31 21.92 -0.51
N PRO A 57 -13.25 22.70 0.10
CA PRO A 57 -13.29 22.84 1.54
C PRO A 57 -13.47 21.48 2.23
N LEU A 58 -12.71 21.24 3.29
CA LEU A 58 -12.75 19.98 4.03
C LEU A 58 -14.11 19.73 4.65
N SER A 59 -14.68 18.59 4.35
CA SER A 59 -15.98 18.16 4.87
C SER A 59 -16.03 16.61 4.98
N GLY A 60 -17.19 16.06 5.26
CA GLY A 60 -17.36 14.60 5.38
C GLY A 60 -16.92 13.81 4.15
N TYR A 61 -17.07 14.37 2.94
CA TYR A 61 -16.58 13.70 1.71
C TYR A 61 -15.05 13.62 1.65
N SER A 62 -14.32 14.59 2.22
CA SER A 62 -12.85 14.55 2.24
C SER A 62 -12.35 13.34 3.04
N ILE A 63 -13.02 12.98 4.12
CA ILE A 63 -12.73 11.77 4.88
C ILE A 63 -12.96 10.54 4.01
N ALA A 64 -14.10 10.46 3.32
CA ALA A 64 -14.41 9.35 2.44
C ALA A 64 -13.38 9.19 1.30
N LEU A 65 -12.96 10.29 0.66
CA LEU A 65 -11.95 10.29 -0.38
C LEU A 65 -10.56 9.89 0.15
N PHE A 66 -10.19 10.37 1.33
CA PHE A 66 -8.94 9.99 1.97
C PHE A 66 -8.88 8.49 2.24
N TYR A 67 -9.96 7.93 2.76
CA TYR A 67 -10.04 6.48 2.98
C TYR A 67 -10.13 5.69 1.68
N LEU A 68 -10.81 6.20 0.67
CA LEU A 68 -10.83 5.61 -0.65
C LEU A 68 -9.40 5.50 -1.22
N ALA A 69 -8.63 6.57 -1.14
CA ALA A 69 -7.21 6.57 -1.52
C ALA A 69 -6.42 5.50 -0.76
N GLY A 70 -6.62 5.38 0.57
CA GLY A 70 -5.98 4.36 1.40
C GLY A 70 -6.34 2.92 1.00
N VAL A 71 -7.58 2.67 0.61
CA VAL A 71 -8.02 1.35 0.09
C VAL A 71 -7.28 1.01 -1.21
N PHE A 72 -7.23 1.96 -2.16
CA PHE A 72 -6.53 1.72 -3.43
C PHE A 72 -5.03 1.57 -3.25
N ALA A 73 -4.40 2.35 -2.35
CA ALA A 73 -3.01 2.18 -1.96
C ALA A 73 -2.74 0.77 -1.36
N THR A 74 -3.67 0.22 -0.59
CA THR A 74 -3.57 -1.14 -0.06
C THR A 74 -3.65 -2.20 -1.16
N ILE A 75 -4.52 -2.01 -2.16
CA ILE A 75 -4.67 -2.93 -3.30
C ILE A 75 -3.41 -2.94 -4.18
N GLU A 76 -2.76 -1.80 -4.38
CA GLU A 76 -1.58 -1.70 -5.24
C GLU A 76 -0.29 -2.21 -4.58
N GLY A 77 -0.20 -2.20 -3.24
CA GLY A 77 1.00 -2.56 -2.49
C GLY A 77 1.67 -3.86 -2.98
N PRO A 78 0.96 -5.00 -3.04
CA PRO A 78 1.52 -6.25 -3.56
C PRO A 78 2.04 -6.15 -5.00
N SER A 79 1.42 -5.29 -5.83
CA SER A 79 1.86 -5.08 -7.21
C SER A 79 3.18 -4.30 -7.28
N TYR A 80 3.42 -3.35 -6.37
CA TYR A 80 4.69 -2.66 -6.23
C TYR A 80 5.82 -3.62 -5.84
N ASP A 81 5.61 -4.42 -4.80
CA ASP A 81 6.61 -5.38 -4.33
C ASP A 81 6.96 -6.40 -5.41
N ALA A 82 5.94 -6.90 -6.10
CA ALA A 82 6.12 -7.83 -7.20
C ALA A 82 6.82 -7.16 -8.40
N LEU A 83 6.56 -5.88 -8.67
CA LEU A 83 7.22 -5.13 -9.74
C LEU A 83 8.71 -4.95 -9.45
N VAL A 84 9.10 -4.65 -8.22
CA VAL A 84 10.50 -4.57 -7.79
C VAL A 84 11.19 -5.92 -7.99
N ALA A 85 10.52 -7.03 -7.63
CA ALA A 85 11.04 -8.37 -7.83
C ALA A 85 11.23 -8.72 -9.31
N ASP A 86 10.33 -8.27 -10.20
CA ASP A 86 10.39 -8.52 -11.64
C ASP A 86 11.47 -7.69 -12.36
N LEU A 87 11.73 -6.48 -11.86
CA LEU A 87 12.71 -5.56 -12.45
C LEU A 87 14.14 -5.82 -11.95
N SER A 88 14.29 -6.60 -10.88
CA SER A 88 15.58 -6.94 -10.28
C SER A 88 15.95 -8.39 -10.56
N ASP A 89 17.21 -8.64 -10.95
CA ASP A 89 17.78 -9.98 -11.00
C ASP A 89 18.15 -10.47 -9.57
N SER A 90 18.57 -11.73 -9.47
CA SER A 90 18.94 -12.34 -8.17
C SER A 90 20.09 -11.61 -7.46
N GLU A 91 20.97 -10.94 -8.20
CA GLU A 91 22.15 -10.27 -7.67
C GLU A 91 21.83 -8.82 -7.21
N SER A 92 20.97 -8.13 -7.94
CA SER A 92 20.57 -6.73 -7.65
C SER A 92 19.35 -6.60 -6.74
N ARG A 93 18.59 -7.68 -6.53
CA ARG A 93 17.32 -7.68 -5.78
C ARG A 93 17.46 -7.19 -4.34
N GLU A 94 18.50 -7.64 -3.64
CA GLU A 94 18.78 -7.20 -2.28
C GLU A 94 19.02 -5.69 -2.22
N LYS A 95 19.79 -5.17 -3.17
CA LYS A 95 20.06 -3.71 -3.26
C LYS A 95 18.79 -2.92 -3.59
N ALA A 96 17.93 -3.45 -4.46
CA ALA A 96 16.67 -2.81 -4.82
C ALA A 96 15.72 -2.69 -3.61
N TYR A 97 15.54 -3.76 -2.85
CA TYR A 97 14.74 -3.72 -1.62
C TYR A 97 15.38 -2.88 -0.52
N SER A 98 16.70 -2.89 -0.39
CA SER A 98 17.41 -2.02 0.56
C SER A 98 17.21 -0.55 0.24
N LEU A 99 17.25 -0.17 -1.04
CA LEU A 99 16.98 1.19 -1.47
C LEU A 99 15.52 1.61 -1.23
N GLN A 100 14.57 0.71 -1.53
CA GLN A 100 13.16 0.92 -1.21
C GLN A 100 12.95 1.14 0.28
N TYR A 101 13.53 0.29 1.12
CA TYR A 101 13.46 0.40 2.58
C TYR A 101 14.08 1.71 3.10
N LEU A 102 15.23 2.12 2.54
CA LEU A 102 15.86 3.41 2.86
C LEU A 102 14.92 4.58 2.52
N GLY A 103 14.31 4.57 1.34
CA GLY A 103 13.35 5.58 0.91
C GLY A 103 12.14 5.66 1.83
N MET A 104 11.58 4.52 2.23
CA MET A 104 10.47 4.47 3.20
C MET A 104 10.85 5.07 4.56
N ASN A 105 12.03 4.74 5.08
CA ASN A 105 12.49 5.29 6.37
C ASN A 105 12.76 6.80 6.29
N LEU A 106 13.35 7.28 5.21
CA LEU A 106 13.50 8.73 4.99
C LEU A 106 12.14 9.42 4.94
N GLY A 107 11.16 8.83 4.26
CA GLY A 107 9.78 9.32 4.25
C GLY A 107 9.18 9.38 5.65
N LEU A 108 9.32 8.34 6.45
CA LEU A 108 8.81 8.29 7.83
C LEU A 108 9.43 9.36 8.75
N VAL A 109 10.69 9.71 8.53
CA VAL A 109 11.36 10.78 9.32
C VAL A 109 10.93 12.17 8.85
N LEU A 110 10.84 12.39 7.55
CA LEU A 110 10.55 13.71 6.98
C LEU A 110 9.07 14.07 7.00
N SER A 111 8.18 13.08 6.77
CA SER A 111 6.75 13.32 6.63
C SER A 111 6.09 13.97 7.84
N PRO A 112 6.35 13.58 9.10
CA PRO A 112 5.73 14.23 10.26
C PRO A 112 6.13 15.69 10.41
N THR A 113 7.39 16.03 10.10
CA THR A 113 7.88 17.41 10.17
C THR A 113 7.20 18.30 9.13
N ILE A 114 7.09 17.81 7.88
CA ILE A 114 6.42 18.53 6.79
C ILE A 114 4.92 18.62 7.07
N ALA A 115 4.32 17.50 7.48
CA ALA A 115 2.89 17.44 7.80
C ALA A 115 2.52 18.37 8.95
N GLY A 116 3.30 18.43 10.03
CA GLY A 116 3.07 19.32 11.16
C GLY A 116 3.06 20.78 10.76
N PHE A 117 4.00 21.20 9.91
CA PHE A 117 4.03 22.57 9.40
C PHE A 117 2.84 22.91 8.49
N LEU A 118 2.42 21.96 7.65
CA LEU A 118 1.32 22.18 6.69
C LEU A 118 -0.07 21.99 7.34
N PHE A 119 -0.17 21.16 8.38
CA PHE A 119 -1.45 20.77 8.95
C PHE A 119 -2.23 21.92 9.56
N GLU A 120 -1.56 22.84 10.24
CA GLU A 120 -2.22 23.93 10.95
C GLU A 120 -2.83 24.97 10.01
N ASN A 121 -2.14 25.31 8.91
CA ASN A 121 -2.52 26.45 8.07
C ASN A 121 -2.75 26.11 6.59
N TYR A 122 -2.21 24.98 6.11
CA TYR A 122 -2.13 24.66 4.69
C TYR A 122 -2.51 23.21 4.39
N LEU A 123 -3.51 22.65 5.11
CA LEU A 123 -3.91 21.24 4.95
C LEU A 123 -4.30 20.88 3.51
N GLY A 124 -5.00 21.78 2.80
CA GLY A 124 -5.29 21.60 1.37
C GLY A 124 -4.03 21.47 0.51
N LEU A 125 -3.02 22.29 0.81
CA LEU A 125 -1.72 22.21 0.12
C LEU A 125 -1.01 20.89 0.38
N ALA A 126 -1.12 20.33 1.60
CA ALA A 126 -0.55 19.02 1.92
C ALA A 126 -1.15 17.92 1.03
N PHE A 127 -2.47 17.93 0.82
CA PHE A 127 -3.13 16.99 -0.09
C PHE A 127 -2.67 17.17 -1.54
N ILE A 128 -2.55 18.41 -2.02
CA ILE A 128 -2.09 18.69 -3.39
C ILE A 128 -0.64 18.21 -3.59
N ILE A 129 0.26 18.47 -2.64
CA ILE A 129 1.66 18.01 -2.69
C ILE A 129 1.71 16.48 -2.75
N THR A 130 0.93 15.80 -1.92
CA THR A 130 0.85 14.34 -1.92
C THR A 130 0.34 13.82 -3.27
N GLY A 131 -0.72 14.42 -3.81
CA GLY A 131 -1.25 14.06 -5.12
C GLY A 131 -0.23 14.24 -6.25
N ILE A 132 0.51 15.37 -6.26
CA ILE A 132 1.58 15.63 -7.24
C ILE A 132 2.71 14.63 -7.09
N ALA A 133 3.13 14.32 -5.88
CA ALA A 133 4.20 13.35 -5.61
C ALA A 133 3.81 11.95 -6.11
N THR A 134 2.59 11.49 -5.81
CA THR A 134 2.06 10.21 -6.31
C THR A 134 1.98 10.22 -7.84
N PHE A 135 1.43 11.27 -8.44
CA PHE A 135 1.37 11.40 -9.90
C PHE A 135 2.76 11.36 -10.55
N SER A 136 3.75 12.03 -9.96
CA SER A 136 5.13 12.02 -10.46
C SER A 136 5.74 10.62 -10.40
N SER A 137 5.51 9.87 -9.32
CA SER A 137 5.92 8.47 -9.19
C SER A 137 5.28 7.60 -10.27
N THR A 138 3.97 7.72 -10.43
CA THR A 138 3.21 6.97 -11.45
C THR A 138 3.69 7.31 -12.87
N LEU A 139 3.99 8.57 -13.14
CA LEU A 139 4.53 9.00 -14.42
C LEU A 139 5.89 8.34 -14.71
N LEU A 140 6.77 8.26 -13.72
CA LEU A 140 8.04 7.55 -13.86
C LEU A 140 7.83 6.05 -14.17
N ILE A 141 6.87 5.40 -13.52
CA ILE A 141 6.51 4.01 -13.80
C ILE A 141 5.99 3.88 -15.25
N ILE A 142 5.15 4.79 -15.70
CA ILE A 142 4.62 4.77 -17.06
C ILE A 142 5.73 4.90 -18.10
N LEU A 143 6.68 5.80 -17.87
CA LEU A 143 7.74 6.13 -18.83
C LEU A 143 8.87 5.08 -18.84
N PHE A 144 9.31 4.65 -17.67
CA PHE A 144 10.55 3.86 -17.54
C PHE A 144 10.32 2.36 -17.39
N VAL A 145 9.18 1.94 -16.81
CA VAL A 145 8.87 0.53 -16.68
C VAL A 145 8.25 0.02 -17.97
N LYS A 146 9.00 -0.80 -18.74
CA LYS A 146 8.45 -1.51 -19.89
C LYS A 146 7.31 -2.43 -19.42
N GLN A 147 6.29 -2.60 -20.27
CA GLN A 147 5.22 -3.57 -19.98
C GLN A 147 5.85 -4.97 -19.89
N LEU A 148 6.08 -5.41 -18.66
CA LEU A 148 6.43 -6.79 -18.41
C LEU A 148 5.17 -7.61 -18.74
N ARG A 149 5.27 -8.47 -19.76
CA ARG A 149 4.28 -9.51 -19.97
C ARG A 149 4.34 -10.38 -18.71
N VAL A 150 3.22 -10.47 -18.01
CA VAL A 150 3.05 -11.57 -17.06
C VAL A 150 3.13 -12.83 -17.92
N GLU A 151 4.31 -13.44 -17.98
CA GLU A 151 4.40 -14.81 -18.45
C GLU A 151 3.49 -15.58 -17.46
N LYS A 152 2.35 -16.03 -17.96
CA LYS A 152 1.60 -17.05 -17.25
C LYS A 152 2.60 -18.19 -17.05
N LYS A 153 3.25 -18.25 -15.89
CA LYS A 153 3.89 -19.48 -15.46
C LYS A 153 2.86 -20.54 -15.74
N LYS A 154 3.19 -21.49 -16.61
CA LYS A 154 2.38 -22.70 -16.75
C LYS A 154 2.25 -23.22 -15.32
N VAL A 155 1.10 -22.99 -14.73
CA VAL A 155 0.78 -23.53 -13.42
C VAL A 155 0.97 -25.02 -13.62
N SER A 156 2.00 -25.59 -13.02
CA SER A 156 2.20 -27.02 -13.09
C SER A 156 0.98 -27.64 -12.39
N GLU A 157 0.54 -28.82 -12.81
CA GLU A 157 -0.58 -29.55 -12.17
C GLU A 157 -0.42 -29.65 -10.64
N TYR A 158 0.79 -29.48 -10.13
CA TYR A 158 1.12 -29.40 -8.70
C TYR A 158 0.71 -28.06 -8.04
N GLU A 159 0.70 -26.95 -8.78
CA GLU A 159 0.28 -25.64 -8.25
C GLU A 159 -1.25 -25.51 -8.25
N GLU A 160 -1.95 -26.08 -9.23
CA GLU A 160 -3.41 -26.12 -9.30
C GLU A 160 -4.03 -26.94 -8.14
N LYS A 161 -3.34 -27.99 -7.68
CA LYS A 161 -3.71 -28.71 -6.46
C LYS A 161 -3.50 -27.92 -5.18
N ARG A 162 -2.52 -26.99 -5.16
CA ARG A 162 -2.23 -26.12 -4.00
C ARG A 162 -3.18 -24.94 -3.87
N GLU A 163 -3.73 -24.43 -4.97
CA GLU A 163 -4.69 -23.32 -4.94
C GLU A 163 -6.00 -23.70 -4.20
N ASN A 164 -6.32 -24.99 -4.12
CA ASN A 164 -7.48 -25.52 -3.41
C ASN A 164 -7.18 -25.93 -1.95
N GLU A 165 -5.94 -25.89 -1.49
CA GLU A 165 -5.64 -26.11 -0.08
C GLU A 165 -5.84 -24.82 0.70
N HIS A 166 -6.67 -24.88 1.75
CA HIS A 166 -6.88 -23.74 2.65
C HIS A 166 -5.55 -23.21 3.18
N VAL A 167 -5.28 -21.94 2.99
CA VAL A 167 -4.06 -21.24 3.45
C VAL A 167 -3.74 -21.56 4.92
N PHE A 168 -4.75 -21.71 5.76
CA PHE A 168 -4.62 -22.14 7.16
C PHE A 168 -4.01 -23.53 7.32
N LYS A 169 -4.28 -24.48 6.43
CA LYS A 169 -3.69 -25.81 6.50
C LYS A 169 -2.21 -25.78 6.18
N ILE A 170 -1.82 -25.02 5.16
CA ILE A 170 -0.41 -24.82 4.76
C ILE A 170 0.39 -24.13 5.90
N LEU A 171 -0.20 -23.11 6.52
CA LEU A 171 0.40 -22.40 7.65
C LEU A 171 0.57 -23.31 8.87
N TRP A 172 -0.40 -24.19 9.13
CA TRP A 172 -0.36 -25.14 10.25
C TRP A 172 0.69 -26.23 10.04
N GLU A 173 0.86 -26.72 8.82
CA GLU A 173 1.88 -27.72 8.46
C GLU A 173 3.30 -27.12 8.52
N ARG A 174 3.45 -25.82 8.23
CA ARG A 174 4.73 -25.11 8.28
C ARG A 174 4.85 -24.23 9.52
N ARG A 175 4.91 -24.84 10.70
CA ARG A 175 5.03 -24.16 11.99
C ARG A 175 6.02 -22.99 12.04
N PRO A 176 7.25 -23.06 11.43
CA PRO A 176 8.16 -21.93 11.44
C PRO A 176 7.61 -20.68 10.76
N ILE A 177 6.82 -20.84 9.68
CA ILE A 177 6.21 -19.71 8.95
C ILE A 177 5.10 -19.10 9.81
N LEU A 178 4.31 -19.92 10.48
CA LEU A 178 3.25 -19.45 11.38
C LEU A 178 3.84 -18.69 12.58
N ILE A 179 4.91 -19.21 13.20
CA ILE A 179 5.60 -18.53 14.30
C ILE A 179 6.17 -17.19 13.82
N TYR A 180 6.83 -17.18 12.66
CA TYR A 180 7.35 -15.94 12.07
C TYR A 180 6.24 -14.92 11.82
N ALA A 181 5.11 -15.32 11.24
CA ALA A 181 3.97 -14.45 10.98
C ALA A 181 3.38 -13.87 12.27
N LEU A 182 3.28 -14.68 13.34
CA LEU A 182 2.81 -14.23 14.66
C LEU A 182 3.78 -13.23 15.30
N VAL A 183 5.08 -13.52 15.27
CA VAL A 183 6.11 -12.62 15.83
C VAL A 183 6.17 -11.32 15.04
N ALA A 184 6.14 -11.37 13.71
CA ALA A 184 6.11 -10.20 12.86
C ALA A 184 4.84 -9.36 13.09
N GLY A 185 3.67 -10.01 13.23
CA GLY A 185 2.41 -9.34 13.57
C GLY A 185 2.47 -8.66 14.94
N PHE A 186 3.05 -9.29 15.93
CA PHE A 186 3.23 -8.70 17.26
C PHE A 186 4.19 -7.50 17.24
N GLY A 187 5.29 -7.62 16.50
CA GLY A 187 6.21 -6.52 16.26
C GLY A 187 5.53 -5.33 15.54
N GLY A 188 4.67 -5.61 14.57
CA GLY A 188 3.85 -4.60 13.89
C GLY A 188 2.88 -3.88 14.82
N LEU A 189 2.24 -4.59 15.77
CA LEU A 189 1.37 -3.98 16.77
C LEU A 189 2.13 -3.02 17.70
N VAL A 190 3.32 -3.43 18.17
CA VAL A 190 4.18 -2.59 19.01
C VAL A 190 4.62 -1.35 18.22
N TYR A 191 5.05 -1.53 16.97
CA TYR A 191 5.46 -0.43 16.11
C TYR A 191 4.32 0.55 15.83
N ALA A 192 3.10 0.05 15.61
CA ALA A 192 1.93 0.89 15.41
C ALA A 192 1.63 1.78 16.63
N GLN A 193 1.80 1.28 17.86
CA GLN A 193 1.61 2.09 19.07
C GLN A 193 2.54 3.30 19.14
N PHE A 194 3.80 3.17 18.69
CA PHE A 194 4.74 4.27 18.65
C PHE A 194 4.35 5.39 17.66
N ASN A 195 3.55 5.09 16.65
CA ASN A 195 3.09 6.07 15.67
C ASN A 195 1.80 6.79 16.11
N TYR A 196 1.14 6.33 17.18
CA TYR A 196 -0.09 6.93 17.71
C TYR A 196 0.12 7.66 19.05
N LEU A 197 1.33 7.62 19.62
CA LEU A 197 1.76 8.40 20.79
C LEU A 197 2.42 9.71 20.37
#